data_f400bd99d1601245b6833fd66706ce25
#
_entry.id   f400bd99d1601245b6833fd66706ce25
#
_cell.length_a   1.000
_cell.length_b   1.000
_cell.length_c   1.000
_cell.angle_alpha   90.00
_cell.angle_beta   90.00
_cell.angle_gamma   90.00
#
_symmetry.space_group_name_H-M   'P 1'
#
loop_
_entity.id
_entity.type
_entity.pdbx_description
1 polymer ?
#
loop_
_entity_poly.entity_id
_entity_poly.type
_entity_poly.pdbx_seq_one_letter_code
_entity_poly.pdbx_strand_id
1 'polypeptide(L)'
;MIDMLPLLDWTSFVYFALPTVVLLAASATLAIMSKRYWAIAVGVAAVLVLALFIGGMWHSLERPPMRTMGETRLWYSLFVIIAGLIVFIRWRYGWILSFSGVLSTVFMAINVFKPEIHNKTMMPALESPFFVPHVISYIFAYSILAAAVLVGIYIHTGVGTPKRRGQR
;
A
#
# COMPACT_ATOMS: atom_id res chain seq x y z
N MET A 1 29.02 -13.15 -4.47
CA MET A 1 28.39 -12.98 -3.13
C MET A 1 26.97 -12.40 -3.23
N ILE A 2 26.37 -12.39 -4.41
CA ILE A 2 24.98 -11.89 -4.67
C ILE A 2 24.01 -13.05 -4.91
N ASP A 3 24.52 -14.28 -5.09
CA ASP A 3 23.70 -15.46 -5.43
C ASP A 3 23.02 -16.16 -4.24
N MET A 4 23.04 -15.56 -3.07
CA MET A 4 22.43 -16.11 -1.83
C MET A 4 21.12 -15.45 -1.43
N LEU A 5 20.58 -14.52 -2.20
CA LEU A 5 19.19 -14.10 -2.03
C LEU A 5 18.32 -15.21 -2.64
N PRO A 6 17.54 -15.97 -1.82
CA PRO A 6 16.63 -16.94 -2.37
C PRO A 6 15.73 -16.22 -3.37
N LEU A 7 15.57 -16.82 -4.57
CA LEU A 7 14.67 -16.32 -5.59
C LEU A 7 13.30 -16.07 -4.93
N LEU A 8 12.98 -14.79 -4.67
CA LEU A 8 11.72 -14.43 -4.05
C LEU A 8 10.60 -14.66 -5.06
N ASP A 9 9.77 -15.63 -4.78
CA ASP A 9 8.60 -16.00 -5.56
C ASP A 9 7.32 -15.83 -4.71
N TRP A 10 6.16 -15.99 -5.32
CA TRP A 10 4.86 -15.93 -4.66
C TRP A 10 4.73 -16.92 -3.49
N THR A 11 5.48 -18.02 -3.50
CA THR A 11 5.53 -18.98 -2.38
C THR A 11 6.05 -18.36 -1.09
N SER A 12 6.97 -17.40 -1.18
CA SER A 12 7.52 -16.66 -0.03
C SER A 12 6.70 -15.43 0.35
N PHE A 13 5.70 -15.04 -0.44
CA PHE A 13 4.90 -13.83 -0.20
C PHE A 13 4.27 -13.77 1.19
N VAL A 14 3.75 -14.88 1.68
CA VAL A 14 3.09 -14.95 3.00
C VAL A 14 4.03 -14.52 4.13
N TYR A 15 5.32 -14.87 4.04
CA TYR A 15 6.32 -14.51 5.05
C TYR A 15 6.61 -13.00 5.10
N PHE A 16 6.34 -12.27 4.02
CA PHE A 16 6.45 -10.81 3.98
C PHE A 16 5.11 -10.11 4.22
N ALA A 17 4.02 -10.70 3.76
CA ALA A 17 2.68 -10.16 3.94
C ALA A 17 2.27 -10.12 5.41
N LEU A 18 2.47 -11.21 6.16
CA LEU A 18 2.11 -11.29 7.58
C LEU A 18 2.81 -10.22 8.44
N PRO A 19 4.15 -10.09 8.41
CA PRO A 19 4.82 -9.01 9.14
C PRO A 19 4.33 -7.62 8.71
N THR A 20 4.11 -7.41 7.41
CA THR A 20 3.60 -6.12 6.92
C THR A 20 2.24 -5.80 7.51
N VAL A 21 1.30 -6.76 7.53
CA VAL A 21 -0.03 -6.58 8.12
C VAL A 21 0.05 -6.29 9.61
N VAL A 22 0.88 -7.02 10.35
CA VAL A 22 1.10 -6.78 11.79
C VAL A 22 1.65 -5.39 12.05
N LEU A 23 2.64 -4.96 11.26
CA LEU A 23 3.22 -3.62 11.37
C LEU A 23 2.19 -2.53 11.01
N LEU A 24 1.34 -2.74 10.02
CA LEU A 24 0.27 -1.79 9.66
C LEU A 24 -0.76 -1.69 10.79
N ALA A 25 -1.17 -2.80 11.38
CA ALA A 25 -2.08 -2.79 12.52
C ALA A 25 -1.46 -2.08 13.73
N ALA A 26 -0.19 -2.34 14.04
CA ALA A 26 0.54 -1.65 15.09
C ALA A 26 0.68 -0.15 14.81
N SER A 27 0.99 0.24 13.57
CA SER A 27 1.08 1.65 13.16
C SER A 27 -0.26 2.36 13.32
N ALA A 28 -1.36 1.73 12.91
CA ALA A 28 -2.71 2.27 13.05
C ALA A 28 -3.10 2.46 14.54
N THR A 29 -2.85 1.46 15.39
CA THR A 29 -3.13 1.55 16.83
C THR A 29 -2.29 2.63 17.51
N LEU A 30 -1.01 2.76 17.18
CA LEU A 30 -0.15 3.82 17.68
C LEU A 30 -0.60 5.21 17.23
N ALA A 31 -1.14 5.33 16.01
CA ALA A 31 -1.70 6.59 15.50
C ALA A 31 -2.97 7.00 16.28
N ILE A 32 -3.85 6.04 16.60
CA ILE A 32 -5.04 6.27 17.45
C ILE A 32 -4.63 6.66 18.87
N MET A 33 -3.58 6.04 19.42
CA MET A 33 -3.00 6.36 20.74
C MET A 33 -2.23 7.68 20.77
N SER A 34 -2.25 8.46 19.67
CA SER A 34 -1.53 9.73 19.52
C SER A 34 -0.01 9.64 19.63
N LYS A 35 0.57 8.44 19.51
CA LYS A 35 2.02 8.21 19.53
C LYS A 35 2.61 8.38 18.12
N ARG A 36 2.61 9.61 17.62
CA ARG A 36 2.92 9.95 16.22
C ARG A 36 4.25 9.39 15.72
N TYR A 37 5.35 9.60 16.45
CA TYR A 37 6.68 9.18 16.00
C TYR A 37 6.77 7.66 15.83
N TRP A 38 6.26 6.92 16.79
CA TRP A 38 6.21 5.46 16.73
C TRP A 38 5.29 4.95 15.63
N ALA A 39 4.13 5.58 15.42
CA ALA A 39 3.23 5.25 14.33
C ALA A 39 3.91 5.41 12.97
N ILE A 40 4.64 6.51 12.75
CA ILE A 40 5.39 6.75 11.52
C ILE A 40 6.52 5.73 11.36
N ALA A 41 7.32 5.51 12.39
CA ALA A 41 8.46 4.58 12.33
C ALA A 41 8.00 3.15 11.98
N VAL A 42 6.95 2.66 12.64
CA VAL A 42 6.38 1.33 12.37
C VAL A 42 5.72 1.26 10.98
N GLY A 43 5.03 2.33 10.55
CA GLY A 43 4.46 2.41 9.22
C GLY A 43 5.52 2.41 8.11
N VAL A 44 6.63 3.14 8.30
CA VAL A 44 7.78 3.11 7.38
C VAL A 44 8.42 1.72 7.36
N ALA A 45 8.54 1.05 8.51
CA ALA A 45 9.02 -0.33 8.55
C ALA A 45 8.14 -1.27 7.72
N ALA A 46 6.81 -1.13 7.78
CA ALA A 46 5.88 -1.89 6.93
C ALA A 46 6.11 -1.64 5.44
N VAL A 47 6.30 -0.37 5.04
CA VAL A 47 6.65 -0.01 3.65
C VAL A 47 7.95 -0.66 3.22
N LEU A 48 8.98 -0.64 4.07
CA LEU A 48 10.28 -1.24 3.75
C LEU A 48 10.19 -2.75 3.57
N VAL A 49 9.46 -3.46 4.44
CA VAL A 49 9.26 -4.92 4.31
C VAL A 49 8.59 -5.27 2.99
N LEU A 50 7.52 -4.53 2.62
CA LEU A 50 6.81 -4.77 1.36
C LEU A 50 7.67 -4.37 0.14
N ALA A 51 8.41 -3.26 0.24
CA ALA A 51 9.31 -2.81 -0.82
C ALA A 51 10.48 -3.79 -1.04
N LEU A 52 11.01 -4.40 0.01
CA LEU A 52 12.02 -5.45 -0.08
C LEU A 52 11.49 -6.68 -0.81
N PHE A 53 10.26 -7.10 -0.53
CA PHE A 53 9.63 -8.19 -1.27
C PHE A 53 9.47 -7.85 -2.75
N ILE A 54 8.95 -6.67 -3.08
CA ILE A 54 8.79 -6.22 -4.47
C ILE A 54 10.14 -6.12 -5.19
N GLY A 55 11.16 -5.58 -4.52
CA GLY A 55 12.52 -5.48 -5.07
C GLY A 55 13.17 -6.84 -5.30
N GLY A 56 13.02 -7.78 -4.37
CA GLY A 56 13.50 -9.15 -4.52
C GLY A 56 12.77 -9.89 -5.65
N MET A 57 11.46 -9.71 -5.76
CA MET A 57 10.66 -10.25 -6.86
C MET A 57 11.06 -9.62 -8.21
N TRP A 58 11.37 -8.32 -8.25
CA TRP A 58 11.91 -7.66 -9.43
C TRP A 58 13.22 -8.30 -9.90
N HIS A 59 14.12 -8.52 -8.96
CA HIS A 59 15.40 -9.19 -9.26
C HIS A 59 15.18 -10.63 -9.76
N SER A 60 14.30 -11.40 -9.12
CA SER A 60 13.98 -12.77 -9.48
C SER A 60 13.32 -12.91 -10.86
N LEU A 61 12.50 -11.91 -11.25
CA LEU A 61 11.80 -11.93 -12.54
C LEU A 61 12.59 -11.29 -13.69
N GLU A 62 13.73 -10.67 -13.41
CA GLU A 62 14.52 -9.86 -14.36
C GLU A 62 13.69 -8.76 -15.06
N ARG A 63 12.54 -8.42 -14.51
CA ARG A 63 11.60 -7.41 -15.00
C ARG A 63 10.80 -6.79 -13.86
N PRO A 64 10.27 -5.56 -14.04
CA PRO A 64 9.36 -4.97 -13.05
C PRO A 64 8.14 -5.87 -12.84
N PRO A 65 7.75 -6.20 -11.59
CA PRO A 65 6.58 -7.01 -11.29
C PRO A 65 5.29 -6.18 -11.45
N MET A 66 4.83 -5.95 -12.68
CA MET A 66 3.65 -5.13 -13.00
C MET A 66 2.74 -5.77 -14.06
N ARG A 67 3.07 -6.99 -14.53
CA ARG A 67 2.37 -7.60 -15.66
C ARG A 67 1.20 -8.51 -15.28
N THR A 68 1.16 -8.97 -14.02
CA THR A 68 0.04 -9.79 -13.53
C THR A 68 -0.88 -8.99 -12.60
N MET A 69 -2.11 -9.46 -12.44
CA MET A 69 -3.07 -8.84 -11.51
C MET A 69 -2.55 -8.83 -10.07
N GLY A 70 -1.84 -9.90 -9.66
CA GLY A 70 -1.22 -9.99 -8.34
C GLY A 70 -0.08 -8.99 -8.16
N GLU A 71 0.80 -8.87 -9.14
CA GLU A 71 1.89 -7.90 -9.16
C GLU A 71 1.37 -6.46 -9.07
N THR A 72 0.35 -6.12 -9.85
CA THR A 72 -0.27 -4.79 -9.82
C THR A 72 -0.85 -4.48 -8.45
N ARG A 73 -1.50 -5.45 -7.78
CA ARG A 73 -2.03 -5.27 -6.40
C ARG A 73 -0.95 -5.05 -5.36
N LEU A 74 0.25 -5.63 -5.52
CA LEU A 74 1.37 -5.34 -4.63
C LEU A 74 1.76 -3.86 -4.69
N TRP A 75 1.82 -3.30 -5.90
CA TRP A 75 2.09 -1.88 -6.08
C TRP A 75 0.98 -1.00 -5.50
N TYR A 76 -0.30 -1.37 -5.69
CA TYR A 76 -1.41 -0.68 -5.04
C TYR A 76 -1.26 -0.69 -3.52
N SER A 77 -0.97 -1.85 -2.93
CA SER A 77 -0.74 -1.98 -1.49
C SER A 77 0.36 -1.03 -1.01
N LEU A 78 1.49 -1.01 -1.70
CA LEU A 78 2.63 -0.16 -1.36
C LEU A 78 2.28 1.34 -1.45
N PHE A 79 1.70 1.78 -2.58
CA PHE A 79 1.39 3.19 -2.78
C PHE A 79 0.30 3.71 -1.86
N VAL A 80 -0.71 2.90 -1.54
CA VAL A 80 -1.77 3.26 -0.59
C VAL A 80 -1.19 3.49 0.80
N ILE A 81 -0.25 2.65 1.26
CA ILE A 81 0.41 2.85 2.57
C ILE A 81 1.24 4.12 2.54
N ILE A 82 2.03 4.34 1.49
CA ILE A 82 2.86 5.55 1.34
C ILE A 82 1.98 6.80 1.34
N ALA A 83 0.89 6.81 0.58
CA ALA A 83 -0.06 7.92 0.55
C ALA A 83 -0.67 8.18 1.93
N GLY A 84 -1.11 7.14 2.64
CA GLY A 84 -1.63 7.25 4.00
C GLY A 84 -0.61 7.82 4.99
N LEU A 85 0.64 7.39 4.90
CA LEU A 85 1.74 7.91 5.72
C LEU A 85 2.02 9.39 5.41
N ILE A 86 2.09 9.79 4.15
CA ILE A 86 2.29 11.20 3.74
C ILE A 86 1.18 12.07 4.31
N VAL A 87 -0.08 11.66 4.16
CA VAL A 87 -1.24 12.38 4.70
C VAL A 87 -1.16 12.46 6.23
N PHE A 88 -0.84 11.37 6.90
CA PHE A 88 -0.69 11.36 8.36
C PHE A 88 0.46 12.25 8.84
N ILE A 89 1.59 12.24 8.16
CA ILE A 89 2.73 13.12 8.48
C ILE A 89 2.35 14.59 8.30
N ARG A 90 1.62 14.92 7.22
CA ARG A 90 1.32 16.32 6.87
C ARG A 90 0.14 16.91 7.67
N TRP A 91 -0.96 16.13 7.80
CA TRP A 91 -2.24 16.61 8.36
C TRP A 91 -2.65 15.95 9.67
N ARG A 92 -1.92 14.95 10.15
CA ARG A 92 -2.17 14.23 11.41
C ARG A 92 -3.51 13.48 11.49
N TYR A 93 -4.10 13.12 10.36
CA TYR A 93 -5.33 12.34 10.32
C TYR A 93 -5.05 10.84 10.53
N GLY A 94 -5.06 10.38 11.79
CA GLY A 94 -4.77 8.97 12.13
C GLY A 94 -5.74 7.98 11.48
N TRP A 95 -6.98 8.35 11.26
CA TRP A 95 -7.97 7.49 10.61
C TRP A 95 -7.63 7.19 9.14
N ILE A 96 -6.97 8.11 8.43
CA ILE A 96 -6.53 7.89 7.05
C ILE A 96 -5.43 6.81 7.01
N LEU A 97 -4.49 6.85 7.97
CA LEU A 97 -3.46 5.83 8.09
C LEU A 97 -4.07 4.45 8.39
N SER A 98 -5.05 4.39 9.28
CA SER A 98 -5.78 3.14 9.58
C SER A 98 -6.51 2.62 8.35
N PHE A 99 -7.21 3.49 7.62
CA PHE A 99 -7.91 3.12 6.39
C PHE A 99 -6.96 2.60 5.31
N SER A 100 -5.84 3.30 5.09
CA SER A 100 -4.79 2.86 4.15
C SER A 100 -4.24 1.49 4.51
N GLY A 101 -4.02 1.25 5.81
CA GLY A 101 -3.57 -0.04 6.33
C GLY A 101 -4.58 -1.15 6.06
N VAL A 102 -5.86 -0.92 6.31
CA VAL A 102 -6.94 -1.89 6.02
C VAL A 102 -7.00 -2.18 4.52
N LEU A 103 -7.03 -1.16 3.68
CA LEU A 103 -7.12 -1.33 2.22
C LEU A 103 -5.91 -2.10 1.66
N SER A 104 -4.71 -1.77 2.11
CA SER A 104 -3.50 -2.51 1.74
C SER A 104 -3.56 -3.96 2.21
N THR A 105 -4.05 -4.22 3.42
CA THR A 105 -4.24 -5.56 3.95
C THR A 105 -5.21 -6.38 3.09
N VAL A 106 -6.31 -5.78 2.64
CA VAL A 106 -7.27 -6.43 1.75
C VAL A 106 -6.60 -6.85 0.43
N PHE A 107 -5.82 -5.97 -0.19
CA PHE A 107 -5.10 -6.32 -1.42
C PHE A 107 -4.07 -7.43 -1.21
N MET A 108 -3.32 -7.40 -0.10
CA MET A 108 -2.39 -8.48 0.25
C MET A 108 -3.13 -9.79 0.52
N ALA A 109 -4.25 -9.75 1.25
CA ALA A 109 -5.07 -10.92 1.52
C ALA A 109 -5.59 -11.58 0.22
N ILE A 110 -6.08 -10.78 -0.75
CA ILE A 110 -6.49 -11.30 -2.05
C ILE A 110 -5.32 -12.02 -2.76
N ASN A 111 -4.11 -11.48 -2.68
CA ASN A 111 -2.94 -12.13 -3.28
C ASN A 111 -2.55 -13.43 -2.58
N VAL A 112 -2.81 -13.56 -1.27
CA VAL A 112 -2.57 -14.81 -0.53
C VAL A 112 -3.64 -15.87 -0.86
N PHE A 113 -4.94 -15.48 -0.89
CA PHE A 113 -6.05 -16.43 -1.03
C PHE A 113 -6.40 -16.78 -2.48
N LYS A 114 -5.91 -16.03 -3.46
CA LYS A 114 -6.17 -16.28 -4.90
C LYS A 114 -4.89 -16.48 -5.71
N PRO A 115 -4.21 -17.63 -5.58
CA PRO A 115 -2.98 -17.91 -6.32
C PRO A 115 -3.18 -18.00 -7.84
N GLU A 116 -4.40 -18.23 -8.32
CA GLU A 116 -4.74 -18.26 -9.76
C GLU A 116 -4.38 -16.94 -10.49
N ILE A 117 -4.31 -15.83 -9.76
CA ILE A 117 -3.97 -14.50 -10.29
C ILE A 117 -2.48 -14.38 -10.62
N HIS A 118 -1.67 -15.33 -10.19
CA HIS A 118 -0.22 -15.39 -10.43
C HIS A 118 0.13 -16.05 -11.77
N ASN A 119 -0.86 -16.43 -12.58
CA ASN A 119 -0.63 -17.07 -13.88
C ASN A 119 0.22 -16.21 -14.79
N LYS A 120 1.26 -16.84 -15.35
CA LYS A 120 2.29 -16.21 -16.20
C LYS A 120 1.79 -15.90 -17.63
N THR A 121 0.56 -16.23 -17.99
CA THR A 121 0.00 -15.94 -19.31
C THR A 121 -0.20 -14.45 -19.50
N MET A 122 0.75 -13.85 -20.20
CA MET A 122 0.71 -12.42 -20.53
C MET A 122 -0.16 -12.18 -21.77
N MET A 123 -0.98 -11.14 -21.71
CA MET A 123 -1.61 -10.60 -22.91
C MET A 123 -0.55 -9.83 -23.71
N PRO A 124 -0.43 -10.01 -25.05
CA PRO A 124 0.53 -9.30 -25.88
C PRO A 124 0.50 -7.78 -25.74
N ALA A 125 -0.66 -7.21 -25.39
CA ALA A 125 -0.82 -5.77 -25.14
C ALA A 125 -0.02 -5.24 -23.95
N LEU A 126 0.43 -6.11 -23.03
CA LEU A 126 1.19 -5.76 -21.84
C LEU A 126 2.71 -5.77 -22.04
N GLU A 127 3.19 -6.09 -23.25
CA GLU A 127 4.62 -6.18 -23.58
C GLU A 127 5.21 -4.83 -24.00
N SER A 128 4.39 -3.78 -24.14
CA SER A 128 4.86 -2.45 -24.55
C SER A 128 5.76 -1.83 -23.47
N PRO A 129 6.92 -1.22 -23.84
CA PRO A 129 7.78 -0.50 -22.89
C PRO A 129 7.07 0.71 -22.24
N PHE A 130 6.03 1.25 -22.87
CA PHE A 130 5.21 2.34 -22.32
C PHE A 130 4.17 1.85 -21.28
N PHE A 131 3.97 0.55 -21.15
CA PHE A 131 3.03 -0.02 -20.19
C PHE A 131 3.38 0.33 -18.75
N VAL A 132 4.65 0.20 -18.37
CA VAL A 132 5.10 0.46 -16.99
C VAL A 132 4.88 1.91 -16.56
N PRO A 133 5.32 2.95 -17.31
CA PRO A 133 5.03 4.35 -16.96
C PRO A 133 3.53 4.65 -16.91
N HIS A 134 2.75 4.07 -17.82
CA HIS A 134 1.31 4.24 -17.88
C HIS A 134 0.63 3.68 -16.63
N VAL A 135 0.96 2.45 -16.25
CA VAL A 135 0.39 1.80 -15.05
C VAL A 135 0.77 2.55 -13.78
N ILE A 136 2.02 2.99 -13.64
CA ILE A 136 2.45 3.77 -12.47
C ILE A 136 1.64 5.06 -12.35
N SER A 137 1.47 5.79 -13.46
CA SER A 137 0.71 7.03 -13.49
C SER A 137 -0.76 6.81 -13.09
N TYR A 138 -1.38 5.74 -13.58
CA TYR A 138 -2.76 5.37 -13.21
C TYR A 138 -2.89 4.99 -11.74
N ILE A 139 -2.00 4.14 -11.22
CA ILE A 139 -2.01 3.72 -9.82
C ILE A 139 -1.89 4.94 -8.91
N PHE A 140 -0.99 5.86 -9.25
CA PHE A 140 -0.78 7.08 -8.47
C PHE A 140 -2.01 8.00 -8.52
N ALA A 141 -2.57 8.23 -9.71
CA ALA A 141 -3.76 9.04 -9.90
C ALA A 141 -4.98 8.48 -9.13
N TYR A 142 -5.23 7.18 -9.23
CA TYR A 142 -6.34 6.54 -8.50
C TYR A 142 -6.12 6.55 -6.98
N SER A 143 -4.88 6.44 -6.52
CA SER A 143 -4.58 6.54 -5.08
C SER A 143 -4.89 7.94 -4.54
N ILE A 144 -4.57 8.99 -5.29
CA ILE A 144 -4.92 10.38 -4.94
C ILE A 144 -6.44 10.57 -4.99
N LEU A 145 -7.11 10.05 -6.01
CA LEU A 145 -8.56 10.16 -6.14
C LEU A 145 -9.27 9.46 -4.97
N ALA A 146 -8.84 8.27 -4.60
CA ALA A 146 -9.39 7.55 -3.45
C ALA A 146 -9.21 8.36 -2.15
N ALA A 147 -8.03 8.96 -1.94
CA ALA A 147 -7.79 9.83 -0.79
C ALA A 147 -8.70 11.07 -0.82
N ALA A 148 -8.90 11.69 -1.97
CA ALA A 148 -9.77 12.85 -2.12
C ALA A 148 -11.24 12.51 -1.83
N VAL A 149 -11.73 11.36 -2.30
CA VAL A 149 -13.10 10.86 -2.00
C VAL A 149 -13.29 10.66 -0.49
N LEU A 150 -12.31 10.05 0.18
CA LEU A 150 -12.37 9.84 1.63
C LEU A 150 -12.40 11.15 2.41
N VAL A 151 -11.60 12.12 2.02
CA VAL A 151 -11.62 13.46 2.63
C VAL A 151 -12.96 14.13 2.37
N GLY A 152 -13.53 14.00 1.16
CA GLY A 152 -14.85 14.50 0.81
C GLY A 152 -15.96 13.92 1.69
N ILE A 153 -15.97 12.60 1.89
CA ILE A 153 -16.91 11.89 2.78
C ILE A 153 -16.73 12.38 4.22
N TYR A 154 -15.50 12.51 4.71
CA TYR A 154 -15.21 12.98 6.06
C TYR A 154 -15.75 14.41 6.30
N ILE A 155 -15.59 15.30 5.34
CA ILE A 155 -16.13 16.67 5.42
C ILE A 155 -17.66 16.65 5.35
N HIS A 156 -18.24 15.85 4.46
CA HIS A 156 -19.70 15.78 4.27
C HIS A 156 -20.41 15.18 5.47
N THR A 157 -19.85 14.20 6.15
CA THR A 157 -20.43 13.59 7.35
C THR A 157 -20.37 14.50 8.59
N GLY A 158 -19.76 15.68 8.49
CA GLY A 158 -19.71 16.66 9.58
C GLY A 158 -18.83 16.27 10.77
N VAL A 159 -18.16 15.12 10.70
CA VAL A 159 -17.28 14.63 11.78
C VAL A 159 -16.07 15.54 12.00
N GLY A 160 -15.73 16.36 10.99
CA GLY A 160 -14.57 17.26 11.00
C GLY A 160 -14.88 18.76 11.19
N THR A 161 -16.12 19.17 11.29
CA THR A 161 -16.44 20.58 11.55
C THR A 161 -16.30 20.88 13.05
N PRO A 162 -15.27 21.67 13.46
CA PRO A 162 -15.28 22.19 14.82
C PRO A 162 -16.55 23.03 14.98
N LYS A 163 -17.44 22.65 15.92
CA LYS A 163 -18.57 23.47 16.33
C LYS A 163 -18.03 24.89 16.56
N ARG A 164 -18.40 25.84 15.71
CA ARG A 164 -18.15 27.27 15.95
C ARG A 164 -18.80 27.62 17.30
N ARG A 165 -17.96 27.61 18.35
CA ARG A 165 -18.34 28.12 19.67
C ARG A 165 -18.40 29.65 19.54
N GLY A 166 -19.63 30.20 19.65
CA GLY A 166 -19.80 31.59 20.03
C GLY A 166 -20.00 32.59 18.90
N GLN A 167 -21.20 32.71 18.41
CA GLN A 167 -21.80 34.02 18.17
C GLN A 167 -22.95 34.14 19.18
N ARG A 168 -22.69 34.80 20.29
CA ARG A 168 -23.64 35.61 21.04
C ARG A 168 -22.99 36.95 21.29
#